data_c9627cdd89e5015ae005e88ac941d12e
#
_entry.id   c9627cdd89e5015ae005e88ac941d12e
#
_cell.length_a   1.000
_cell.length_b   1.000
_cell.length_c   1.000
_cell.angle_alpha   90.00
_cell.angle_beta   90.00
_cell.angle_gamma   90.00
#
_symmetry.space_group_name_H-M   'P 1'
#
loop_
_entity.id
_entity.type
_entity.pdbx_description
1 polymer ?
#
loop_
_entity_poly.entity_id
_entity_poly.type
_entity_poly.pdbx_seq_one_letter_code
_entity_poly.pdbx_strand_id
1 'polypeptide(L)'
;MKLTVSKLQARYGPAQILFDVSFAVADGEVVALLGRNGAGKSTTLLSIIGLVADRTGAIEFQGEDISKLPTHEIARRGLGWVPEDRRIFTELTVAENLEVGRQPPRAGAPTWTREMLFELFPNLAELRQRLGGRMSGGEQQMLTIARTLMGNPALVLLDEPSEGLAPKIVEQMAAAILAMKREGLALVISEQNLRFARLISDRAVIIEKGRVRYAGTMAELEANPEIRDAYLAV
;
A
#
# COMPACT_ATOMS: atom_id res chain seq x y z
N MET A 1 0.55 17.39 -4.88
CA MET A 1 1.11 16.04 -4.69
C MET A 1 0.58 15.50 -3.38
N LYS A 2 0.17 14.21 -3.36
CA LYS A 2 -0.33 13.56 -2.14
C LYS A 2 0.81 13.13 -1.22
N LEU A 3 1.89 12.58 -1.80
CA LEU A 3 3.10 12.15 -1.09
C LEU A 3 4.33 12.52 -1.88
N THR A 4 5.38 13.02 -1.21
CA THR A 4 6.71 13.22 -1.80
C THR A 4 7.75 12.59 -0.88
N VAL A 5 8.58 11.71 -1.44
CA VAL A 5 9.70 11.08 -0.76
C VAL A 5 10.99 11.57 -1.42
N SER A 6 11.90 12.15 -0.65
CA SER A 6 13.12 12.77 -1.17
C SER A 6 14.36 12.27 -0.43
N LYS A 7 15.26 11.62 -1.15
CA LYS A 7 16.55 11.10 -0.66
C LYS A 7 16.41 10.27 0.62
N LEU A 8 15.37 9.42 0.65
CA LEU A 8 15.11 8.55 1.79
C LEU A 8 16.24 7.54 1.95
N GLN A 9 16.85 7.51 3.13
CA GLN A 9 17.78 6.48 3.57
C GLN A 9 17.23 5.79 4.79
N ALA A 10 17.48 4.50 4.95
CA ALA A 10 17.01 3.71 6.08
C ALA A 10 18.03 2.64 6.45
N ARG A 11 18.14 2.36 7.76
CA ARG A 11 19.05 1.36 8.33
C ARG A 11 18.38 0.48 9.37
N TYR A 12 18.86 -0.75 9.47
CA TYR A 12 18.60 -1.65 10.59
C TYR A 12 19.93 -1.97 11.27
N GLY A 13 20.23 -1.26 12.37
CA GLY A 13 21.54 -1.32 13.00
C GLY A 13 22.65 -0.90 12.01
N PRO A 14 23.71 -1.71 11.81
CA PRO A 14 24.79 -1.36 10.88
C PRO A 14 24.42 -1.51 9.40
N ALA A 15 23.33 -2.21 9.08
CA ALA A 15 22.95 -2.51 7.70
C ALA A 15 22.13 -1.36 7.09
N GLN A 16 22.70 -0.66 6.12
CA GLN A 16 21.95 0.30 5.32
C GLN A 16 21.17 -0.44 4.23
N ILE A 17 19.86 -0.19 4.18
CA ILE A 17 18.93 -0.84 3.24
C ILE A 17 18.53 0.11 2.13
N LEU A 18 18.23 1.38 2.44
CA LEU A 18 17.82 2.36 1.44
C LEU A 18 18.90 3.41 1.24
N PHE A 19 19.11 3.79 -0.02
CA PHE A 19 20.12 4.72 -0.48
C PHE A 19 19.49 5.77 -1.41
N ASP A 20 19.09 6.92 -0.84
CA ASP A 20 18.56 8.09 -1.57
C ASP A 20 17.31 7.79 -2.42
N VAL A 21 16.39 6.96 -1.92
CA VAL A 21 15.14 6.65 -2.60
C VAL A 21 14.29 7.92 -2.70
N SER A 22 13.87 8.27 -3.93
CA SER A 22 13.07 9.45 -4.20
C SER A 22 11.98 9.13 -5.22
N PHE A 23 10.73 9.50 -4.89
CA PHE A 23 9.57 9.42 -5.77
C PHE A 23 8.43 10.27 -5.22
N ALA A 24 7.41 10.48 -6.03
CA ALA A 24 6.22 11.22 -5.62
C ALA A 24 4.95 10.51 -6.09
N VAL A 25 3.84 10.80 -5.42
CA VAL A 25 2.50 10.28 -5.73
C VAL A 25 1.54 11.46 -5.85
N ALA A 26 0.81 11.52 -6.94
CA ALA A 26 -0.23 12.54 -7.15
C ALA A 26 -1.54 12.15 -6.43
N ASP A 27 -2.50 13.08 -6.42
CA ASP A 27 -3.84 12.80 -5.91
C ASP A 27 -4.54 11.77 -6.80
N GLY A 28 -5.12 10.72 -6.20
CA GLY A 28 -5.80 9.64 -6.92
C GLY A 28 -4.91 8.74 -7.76
N GLU A 29 -3.59 8.88 -7.66
CA GLU A 29 -2.62 8.09 -8.41
C GLU A 29 -2.29 6.76 -7.71
N VAL A 30 -2.10 5.71 -8.48
CA VAL A 30 -1.56 4.42 -8.02
C VAL A 30 -0.13 4.25 -8.52
N VAL A 31 0.82 4.22 -7.59
CA VAL A 31 2.25 4.01 -7.87
C VAL A 31 2.68 2.61 -7.39
N ALA A 32 3.21 1.79 -8.30
CA ALA A 32 3.81 0.51 -7.95
C ALA A 32 5.30 0.68 -7.62
N LEU A 33 5.71 0.26 -6.42
CA LEU A 33 7.11 0.02 -6.08
C LEU A 33 7.45 -1.42 -6.48
N LEU A 34 8.16 -1.58 -7.59
CA LEU A 34 8.53 -2.87 -8.17
C LEU A 34 9.96 -3.26 -7.78
N GLY A 35 10.21 -4.54 -7.69
CA GLY A 35 11.55 -5.09 -7.43
C GLY A 35 11.50 -6.47 -6.81
N ARG A 36 12.63 -7.15 -6.83
CA ARG A 36 12.77 -8.50 -6.26
C ARG A 36 12.65 -8.49 -4.74
N ASN A 37 12.51 -9.68 -4.12
CA ASN A 37 12.59 -9.82 -2.67
C ASN A 37 13.92 -9.27 -2.13
N GLY A 38 13.85 -8.53 -1.02
CA GLY A 38 15.03 -7.87 -0.43
C GLY A 38 15.49 -6.60 -1.18
N ALA A 39 14.79 -6.13 -2.21
CA ALA A 39 15.16 -4.90 -2.94
C ALA A 39 15.02 -3.62 -2.11
N GLY A 40 14.22 -3.62 -1.02
CA GLY A 40 13.97 -2.47 -0.16
C GLY A 40 12.54 -1.92 -0.23
N LYS A 41 11.61 -2.58 -0.93
CA LYS A 41 10.22 -2.14 -1.09
C LYS A 41 9.50 -1.95 0.25
N SER A 42 9.38 -3.02 1.06
CA SER A 42 8.72 -2.96 2.38
C SER A 42 9.44 -2.00 3.32
N THR A 43 10.79 -1.94 3.30
CA THR A 43 11.55 -0.95 4.09
C THR A 43 11.19 0.47 3.69
N THR A 44 10.92 0.74 2.41
CA THR A 44 10.46 2.05 1.93
C THR A 44 9.09 2.39 2.52
N LEU A 45 8.10 1.46 2.44
CA LEU A 45 6.78 1.67 3.03
C LEU A 45 6.85 1.85 4.55
N LEU A 46 7.60 1.00 5.25
CA LEU A 46 7.82 1.08 6.70
C LEU A 46 8.49 2.39 7.12
N SER A 47 9.41 2.91 6.31
CA SER A 47 10.04 4.21 6.54
C SER A 47 9.02 5.35 6.39
N ILE A 48 8.17 5.31 5.38
CA ILE A 48 7.13 6.34 5.13
C ILE A 48 6.14 6.39 6.30
N ILE A 49 5.67 5.22 6.79
CA ILE A 49 4.72 5.18 7.93
C ILE A 49 5.40 5.39 9.30
N GLY A 50 6.72 5.53 9.33
CA GLY A 50 7.42 5.84 10.58
C GLY A 50 7.80 4.65 11.45
N LEU A 51 7.81 3.43 10.92
CA LEU A 51 8.17 2.20 11.64
C LEU A 51 9.67 1.89 11.60
N VAL A 52 10.45 2.49 10.69
CA VAL A 52 11.91 2.42 10.70
C VAL A 52 12.45 3.59 11.51
N ALA A 53 13.12 3.32 12.62
CA ALA A 53 13.62 4.35 13.55
C ALA A 53 14.81 5.13 12.96
N ASP A 54 15.78 4.42 12.36
CA ASP A 54 16.96 5.02 11.73
C ASP A 54 16.69 5.30 10.25
N ARG A 55 16.03 6.44 10.00
CA ARG A 55 15.75 6.96 8.66
C ARG A 55 16.10 8.42 8.55
N THR A 56 16.56 8.84 7.36
CA THR A 56 16.86 10.22 7.00
C THR A 56 16.29 10.53 5.62
N GLY A 57 16.34 11.80 5.22
CA GLY A 57 15.67 12.30 4.02
C GLY A 57 14.39 13.05 4.39
N ALA A 58 13.65 13.52 3.39
CA ALA A 58 12.38 14.24 3.59
C ALA A 58 11.19 13.41 3.11
N ILE A 59 10.12 13.38 3.88
CA ILE A 59 8.85 12.75 3.54
C ILE A 59 7.75 13.78 3.79
N GLU A 60 7.13 14.25 2.72
CA GLU A 60 6.02 15.20 2.78
C GLU A 60 4.71 14.49 2.43
N PHE A 61 3.71 14.63 3.26
CA PHE A 61 2.37 14.11 3.04
C PHE A 61 1.35 15.25 3.09
N GLN A 62 0.63 15.48 1.99
CA GLN A 62 -0.32 16.59 1.84
C GLN A 62 0.29 17.97 2.16
N GLY A 63 1.58 18.16 1.82
CA GLY A 63 2.31 19.41 2.06
C GLY A 63 2.88 19.57 3.48
N GLU A 64 2.69 18.59 4.36
CA GLU A 64 3.28 18.58 5.70
C GLU A 64 4.49 17.64 5.77
N ASP A 65 5.56 18.06 6.42
CA ASP A 65 6.72 17.19 6.71
C ASP A 65 6.37 16.19 7.82
N ILE A 66 6.36 14.90 7.46
CA ILE A 66 6.10 13.78 8.36
C ILE A 66 7.36 12.97 8.71
N SER A 67 8.54 13.40 8.25
CA SER A 67 9.80 12.64 8.32
C SER A 67 10.15 12.19 9.74
N LYS A 68 9.83 13.01 10.75
CA LYS A 68 10.16 12.75 12.16
C LYS A 68 8.96 12.39 13.03
N LEU A 69 7.76 12.33 12.45
CA LEU A 69 6.56 12.01 13.21
C LEU A 69 6.51 10.53 13.59
N PRO A 70 5.95 10.21 14.75
CA PRO A 70 5.68 8.83 15.12
C PRO A 70 4.51 8.26 14.31
N THR A 71 4.50 6.95 14.11
CA THR A 71 3.53 6.23 13.27
C THR A 71 2.07 6.59 13.55
N HIS A 72 1.68 6.71 14.83
CA HIS A 72 0.30 7.02 15.19
C HIS A 72 -0.14 8.44 14.76
N GLU A 73 0.78 9.40 14.73
CA GLU A 73 0.51 10.75 14.22
C GLU A 73 0.41 10.77 12.70
N ILE A 74 1.27 10.02 12.01
CA ILE A 74 1.20 9.84 10.55
C ILE A 74 -0.15 9.21 10.17
N ALA A 75 -0.56 8.15 10.87
CA ALA A 75 -1.85 7.50 10.65
C ALA A 75 -3.03 8.44 10.91
N ARG A 76 -2.97 9.27 11.95
CA ARG A 76 -4.00 10.28 12.24
C ARG A 76 -4.12 11.35 11.16
N ARG A 77 -3.08 11.61 10.39
CA ARG A 77 -3.10 12.50 9.21
C ARG A 77 -3.75 11.86 7.99
N GLY A 78 -4.08 10.57 8.05
CA GLY A 78 -4.79 9.86 7.00
C GLY A 78 -3.90 9.06 6.06
N LEU A 79 -2.68 8.70 6.49
CA LEU A 79 -1.85 7.75 5.79
C LEU A 79 -2.14 6.34 6.34
N GLY A 80 -2.81 5.52 5.52
CA GLY A 80 -3.14 4.13 5.86
C GLY A 80 -2.00 3.18 5.49
N TRP A 81 -1.87 2.06 6.23
CA TRP A 81 -0.91 1.02 5.92
C TRP A 81 -1.51 -0.37 6.07
N VAL A 82 -1.31 -1.20 5.06
CA VAL A 82 -1.72 -2.60 5.00
C VAL A 82 -0.45 -3.44 4.89
N PRO A 83 -0.03 -4.14 5.95
CA PRO A 83 1.15 -4.99 5.94
C PRO A 83 0.89 -6.31 5.21
N GLU A 84 1.97 -6.95 4.77
CA GLU A 84 1.97 -8.29 4.18
C GLU A 84 1.39 -9.35 5.13
N ASP A 85 1.71 -9.26 6.46
CA ASP A 85 1.27 -10.18 7.51
C ASP A 85 -0.19 -9.95 7.98
N ARG A 86 -0.95 -9.10 7.29
CA ARG A 86 -2.40 -8.82 7.43
C ARG A 86 -2.81 -8.18 8.75
N ARG A 87 -2.35 -8.65 9.91
CA ARG A 87 -2.61 -8.12 11.27
C ARG A 87 -4.09 -7.89 11.59
N ILE A 88 -4.95 -8.85 11.25
CA ILE A 88 -6.35 -8.80 11.65
C ILE A 88 -6.52 -9.15 13.14
N PHE A 89 -7.64 -8.75 13.73
CA PHE A 89 -8.05 -9.19 15.05
C PHE A 89 -8.79 -10.53 14.93
N THR A 90 -8.12 -11.63 15.25
CA THR A 90 -8.59 -13.01 15.02
C THR A 90 -9.83 -13.35 15.82
N GLU A 91 -9.96 -12.78 17.03
CA GLU A 91 -11.07 -13.02 17.96
C GLU A 91 -12.29 -12.11 17.71
N LEU A 92 -12.15 -11.13 16.82
CA LEU A 92 -13.23 -10.26 16.41
C LEU A 92 -13.88 -10.76 15.11
N THR A 93 -15.17 -10.53 14.97
CA THR A 93 -15.89 -10.75 13.72
C THR A 93 -15.41 -9.78 12.63
N VAL A 94 -15.77 -10.04 11.37
CA VAL A 94 -15.51 -9.11 10.25
C VAL A 94 -16.11 -7.74 10.56
N ALA A 95 -17.36 -7.66 11.03
CA ALA A 95 -18.02 -6.40 11.35
C ALA A 95 -17.29 -5.63 12.46
N GLU A 96 -16.84 -6.31 13.51
CA GLU A 96 -16.10 -5.71 14.62
C GLU A 96 -14.69 -5.27 14.18
N ASN A 97 -13.99 -6.04 13.34
CA ASN A 97 -12.72 -5.63 12.75
C ASN A 97 -12.85 -4.31 11.97
N LEU A 98 -13.93 -4.14 11.18
CA LEU A 98 -14.19 -2.89 10.48
C LEU A 98 -14.45 -1.75 11.46
N GLU A 99 -15.24 -1.98 12.51
CA GLU A 99 -15.59 -0.96 13.51
C GLU A 99 -14.35 -0.44 14.25
N VAL A 100 -13.38 -1.31 14.59
CA VAL A 100 -12.10 -0.91 15.19
C VAL A 100 -11.33 0.08 14.30
N GLY A 101 -11.44 -0.06 12.97
CA GLY A 101 -10.79 0.84 12.01
C GLY A 101 -11.45 2.20 11.84
N ARG A 102 -12.71 2.37 12.33
CA ARG A 102 -13.52 3.55 12.06
C ARG A 102 -12.87 4.84 12.54
N GLN A 103 -12.79 5.81 11.64
CA GLN A 103 -12.42 7.19 11.91
C GLN A 103 -13.44 8.14 11.26
N PRO A 104 -13.56 9.38 11.74
CA PRO A 104 -14.39 10.38 11.07
C PRO A 104 -13.90 10.67 9.65
N PRO A 105 -14.78 11.15 8.75
CA PRO A 105 -14.38 11.64 7.43
C PRO A 105 -13.29 12.70 7.51
N ARG A 106 -12.44 12.76 6.48
CA ARG A 106 -11.33 13.71 6.38
C ARG A 106 -11.52 14.61 5.15
N ALA A 107 -11.15 15.87 5.27
CA ALA A 107 -11.06 16.75 4.11
C ALA A 107 -10.01 16.23 3.12
N GLY A 108 -10.35 16.23 1.83
CA GLY A 108 -9.44 15.80 0.75
C GLY A 108 -9.15 14.29 0.69
N ALA A 109 -10.00 13.47 1.35
CA ALA A 109 -9.95 12.01 1.28
C ALA A 109 -11.34 11.45 0.94
N PRO A 110 -11.41 10.28 0.28
CA PRO A 110 -12.68 9.56 0.12
C PRO A 110 -13.26 9.18 1.49
N THR A 111 -14.59 9.16 1.56
CA THR A 111 -15.29 8.68 2.76
C THR A 111 -15.75 7.25 2.53
N TRP A 112 -15.36 6.36 3.43
CA TRP A 112 -15.71 4.94 3.36
C TRP A 112 -16.69 4.59 4.47
N THR A 113 -17.82 4.01 4.09
CA THR A 113 -18.79 3.44 5.02
C THR A 113 -18.69 1.92 5.01
N ARG A 114 -19.19 1.29 6.05
CA ARG A 114 -19.25 -0.18 6.10
C ARG A 114 -20.04 -0.77 4.92
N GLU A 115 -21.10 -0.10 4.52
CA GLU A 115 -21.97 -0.49 3.40
C GLU A 115 -21.16 -0.47 2.09
N MET A 116 -20.43 0.62 1.79
CA MET A 116 -19.55 0.73 0.62
C MET A 116 -18.46 -0.35 0.64
N LEU A 117 -17.90 -0.67 1.82
CA LEU A 117 -16.88 -1.71 1.93
C LEU A 117 -17.45 -3.12 1.70
N PHE A 118 -18.70 -3.38 2.07
CA PHE A 118 -19.36 -4.63 1.74
C PHE A 118 -19.75 -4.73 0.26
N GLU A 119 -20.01 -3.61 -0.42
CA GLU A 119 -20.15 -3.57 -1.88
C GLU A 119 -18.82 -3.80 -2.57
N LEU A 120 -17.75 -3.19 -2.06
CA LEU A 120 -16.39 -3.36 -2.59
C LEU A 120 -15.86 -4.79 -2.40
N PHE A 121 -16.20 -5.43 -1.28
CA PHE A 121 -15.78 -6.77 -0.90
C PHE A 121 -17.01 -7.65 -0.55
N PRO A 122 -17.79 -8.15 -1.55
CA PRO A 122 -19.01 -8.92 -1.29
C PRO A 122 -18.80 -10.15 -0.40
N ASN A 123 -17.63 -10.80 -0.51
CA ASN A 123 -17.28 -11.93 0.34
C ASN A 123 -17.25 -11.57 1.83
N LEU A 124 -16.83 -10.35 2.17
CA LEU A 124 -16.84 -9.88 3.56
C LEU A 124 -18.25 -9.62 4.06
N ALA A 125 -19.17 -9.20 3.19
CA ALA A 125 -20.57 -9.02 3.54
C ALA A 125 -21.24 -10.33 3.95
N GLU A 126 -20.95 -11.43 3.23
CA GLU A 126 -21.44 -12.78 3.54
C GLU A 126 -20.85 -13.31 4.86
N LEU A 127 -19.62 -12.90 5.17
CA LEU A 127 -18.85 -13.36 6.32
C LEU A 127 -18.92 -12.40 7.53
N ARG A 128 -19.80 -11.39 7.51
CA ARG A 128 -19.82 -10.29 8.49
C ARG A 128 -19.82 -10.72 9.97
N GLN A 129 -20.37 -11.89 10.29
CA GLN A 129 -20.44 -12.45 11.64
C GLN A 129 -19.35 -13.51 11.91
N ARG A 130 -18.50 -13.82 10.90
CA ARG A 130 -17.43 -14.79 11.06
C ARG A 130 -16.25 -14.17 11.81
N LEU A 131 -15.64 -14.92 12.71
CA LEU A 131 -14.38 -14.52 13.37
C LEU A 131 -13.25 -14.42 12.36
N GLY A 132 -12.42 -13.39 12.46
CA GLY A 132 -11.27 -13.15 11.58
C GLY A 132 -10.32 -14.33 11.50
N GLY A 133 -10.07 -15.01 12.62
CA GLY A 133 -9.22 -16.20 12.67
C GLY A 133 -9.77 -17.43 11.93
N ARG A 134 -11.04 -17.42 11.52
CA ARG A 134 -11.68 -18.51 10.76
C ARG A 134 -11.84 -18.19 9.28
N MET A 135 -11.15 -17.17 8.79
CA MET A 135 -11.17 -16.74 7.40
C MET A 135 -9.95 -17.30 6.66
N SER A 136 -10.10 -17.52 5.34
CA SER A 136 -8.98 -17.83 4.46
C SER A 136 -8.00 -16.66 4.37
N GLY A 137 -6.76 -16.93 3.94
CA GLY A 137 -5.73 -15.89 3.81
C GLY A 137 -6.15 -14.74 2.88
N GLY A 138 -6.84 -15.01 1.77
CA GLY A 138 -7.34 -13.98 0.88
C GLY A 138 -8.46 -13.15 1.47
N GLU A 139 -9.37 -13.76 2.21
CA GLU A 139 -10.43 -13.04 2.95
C GLU A 139 -9.84 -12.16 4.05
N GLN A 140 -8.81 -12.64 4.76
CA GLN A 140 -8.09 -11.85 5.76
C GLN A 140 -7.37 -10.65 5.13
N GLN A 141 -6.80 -10.81 3.94
CA GLN A 141 -6.16 -9.71 3.21
C GLN A 141 -7.19 -8.63 2.83
N MET A 142 -8.34 -9.04 2.29
CA MET A 142 -9.43 -8.12 1.98
C MET A 142 -9.97 -7.42 3.24
N LEU A 143 -10.09 -8.15 4.36
CA LEU A 143 -10.51 -7.58 5.64
C LEU A 143 -9.53 -6.52 6.16
N THR A 144 -8.21 -6.76 6.02
CA THR A 144 -7.19 -5.80 6.43
C THR A 144 -7.29 -4.50 5.64
N ILE A 145 -7.47 -4.61 4.31
CA ILE A 145 -7.67 -3.44 3.45
C ILE A 145 -8.97 -2.72 3.86
N ALA A 146 -10.08 -3.43 3.96
CA ALA A 146 -11.36 -2.85 4.33
C ALA A 146 -11.31 -2.14 5.69
N ARG A 147 -10.67 -2.74 6.70
CA ARG A 147 -10.45 -2.11 8.00
C ARG A 147 -9.61 -0.83 7.90
N THR A 148 -8.58 -0.81 7.05
CA THR A 148 -7.76 0.37 6.82
C THR A 148 -8.58 1.48 6.16
N LEU A 149 -9.44 1.14 5.18
CA LEU A 149 -10.33 2.08 4.52
C LEU A 149 -11.37 2.69 5.47
N MET A 150 -11.86 1.95 6.49
CA MET A 150 -12.72 2.51 7.55
C MET A 150 -12.07 3.69 8.29
N GLY A 151 -10.75 3.82 8.22
CA GLY A 151 -10.00 4.96 8.72
C GLY A 151 -10.11 6.22 7.86
N ASN A 152 -10.84 6.19 6.74
CA ASN A 152 -10.96 7.27 5.77
C ASN A 152 -9.59 7.84 5.35
N PRO A 153 -8.64 7.00 4.87
CA PRO A 153 -7.30 7.46 4.53
C PRO A 153 -7.31 8.31 3.26
N ALA A 154 -6.36 9.24 3.19
CA ALA A 154 -6.12 10.04 1.98
C ALA A 154 -5.11 9.37 1.03
N LEU A 155 -4.28 8.45 1.57
CA LEU A 155 -3.36 7.59 0.84
C LEU A 155 -3.21 6.27 1.61
N VAL A 156 -3.10 5.16 0.88
CA VAL A 156 -2.83 3.84 1.48
C VAL A 156 -1.55 3.25 0.90
N LEU A 157 -0.70 2.75 1.80
CA LEU A 157 0.45 1.91 1.48
C LEU A 157 0.01 0.45 1.56
N LEU A 158 0.18 -0.33 0.48
CA LEU A 158 -0.12 -1.77 0.41
C LEU A 158 1.19 -2.54 0.22
N ASP A 159 1.50 -3.43 1.16
CA ASP A 159 2.71 -4.25 1.08
C ASP A 159 2.37 -5.64 0.55
N GLU A 160 2.82 -5.93 -0.68
CA GLU A 160 2.66 -7.18 -1.43
C GLU A 160 1.23 -7.79 -1.37
N PRO A 161 0.18 -7.02 -1.74
CA PRO A 161 -1.21 -7.42 -1.54
C PRO A 161 -1.63 -8.65 -2.35
N SER A 162 -0.90 -9.03 -3.42
CA SER A 162 -1.22 -10.18 -4.25
C SER A 162 -0.48 -11.45 -3.84
N GLU A 163 0.51 -11.38 -2.93
CA GLU A 163 1.39 -12.50 -2.61
C GLU A 163 0.64 -13.66 -1.92
N GLY A 164 0.91 -14.89 -2.40
CA GLY A 164 0.35 -16.10 -1.82
C GLY A 164 -1.17 -16.26 -2.00
N LEU A 165 -1.80 -15.45 -2.86
CA LEU A 165 -3.23 -15.51 -3.10
C LEU A 165 -3.58 -16.36 -4.33
N ALA A 166 -4.74 -17.02 -4.28
CA ALA A 166 -5.29 -17.73 -5.43
C ALA A 166 -5.63 -16.75 -6.57
N PRO A 167 -5.50 -17.15 -7.85
CA PRO A 167 -5.73 -16.25 -9.00
C PRO A 167 -7.05 -15.49 -8.96
N LYS A 168 -8.14 -16.15 -8.57
CA LYS A 168 -9.46 -15.52 -8.43
C LYS A 168 -9.47 -14.40 -7.39
N ILE A 169 -8.72 -14.56 -6.30
CA ILE A 169 -8.60 -13.53 -5.25
C ILE A 169 -7.75 -12.37 -5.74
N VAL A 170 -6.68 -12.64 -6.52
CA VAL A 170 -5.86 -11.59 -7.15
C VAL A 170 -6.71 -10.74 -8.10
N GLU A 171 -7.61 -11.34 -8.89
CA GLU A 171 -8.54 -10.61 -9.76
C GLU A 171 -9.51 -9.73 -8.96
N GLN A 172 -10.07 -10.26 -7.86
CA GLN A 172 -10.93 -9.48 -6.96
C GLN A 172 -10.16 -8.31 -6.30
N MET A 173 -8.92 -8.55 -5.91
CA MET A 173 -8.03 -7.52 -5.36
C MET A 173 -7.76 -6.41 -6.38
N ALA A 174 -7.46 -6.77 -7.63
CA ALA A 174 -7.27 -5.79 -8.70
C ALA A 174 -8.53 -4.93 -8.92
N ALA A 175 -9.71 -5.56 -8.97
CA ALA A 175 -10.97 -4.86 -9.11
C ALA A 175 -11.24 -3.89 -7.94
N ALA A 176 -10.93 -4.31 -6.71
CA ALA A 176 -11.06 -3.46 -5.52
C ALA A 176 -10.11 -2.26 -5.56
N ILE A 177 -8.84 -2.46 -5.93
CA ILE A 177 -7.86 -1.37 -6.06
C ILE A 177 -8.30 -0.37 -7.12
N LEU A 178 -8.79 -0.83 -8.27
CA LEU A 178 -9.32 0.04 -9.32
C LEU A 178 -10.58 0.80 -8.86
N ALA A 179 -11.42 0.20 -8.02
CA ALA A 179 -12.56 0.88 -7.44
C ALA A 179 -12.13 1.96 -6.43
N MET A 180 -11.17 1.65 -5.54
CA MET A 180 -10.58 2.64 -4.62
C MET A 180 -9.98 3.83 -5.37
N LYS A 181 -9.28 3.57 -6.48
CA LYS A 181 -8.73 4.62 -7.35
C LYS A 181 -9.83 5.50 -7.94
N ARG A 182 -10.95 4.92 -8.42
CA ARG A 182 -12.08 5.69 -8.96
C ARG A 182 -12.71 6.63 -7.93
N GLU A 183 -12.67 6.25 -6.65
CA GLU A 183 -13.09 7.11 -5.53
C GLU A 183 -12.05 8.21 -5.20
N GLY A 184 -10.94 8.28 -5.93
CA GLY A 184 -9.90 9.29 -5.74
C GLY A 184 -8.85 8.96 -4.68
N LEU A 185 -8.82 7.71 -4.17
CA LEU A 185 -7.80 7.28 -3.22
C LEU A 185 -6.44 7.14 -3.92
N ALA A 186 -5.41 7.76 -3.37
CA ALA A 186 -4.03 7.55 -3.78
C ALA A 186 -3.46 6.28 -3.14
N LEU A 187 -2.63 5.53 -3.87
CA LEU A 187 -2.07 4.25 -3.42
C LEU A 187 -0.58 4.15 -3.76
N VAL A 188 0.20 3.60 -2.83
CA VAL A 188 1.54 3.08 -3.10
C VAL A 188 1.52 1.58 -2.83
N ILE A 189 1.87 0.79 -3.81
CA ILE A 189 1.76 -0.68 -3.74
C ILE A 189 3.14 -1.28 -3.98
N SER A 190 3.68 -2.00 -2.99
CA SER A 190 4.87 -2.81 -3.24
C SER A 190 4.46 -4.11 -3.92
N GLU A 191 5.16 -4.49 -4.99
CA GLU A 191 4.86 -5.70 -5.74
C GLU A 191 6.10 -6.31 -6.42
N GLN A 192 6.05 -7.62 -6.60
CA GLN A 192 6.96 -8.36 -7.47
C GLN A 192 6.24 -8.80 -8.74
N ASN A 193 4.94 -9.03 -8.65
CA ASN A 193 4.11 -9.47 -9.74
C ASN A 193 3.84 -8.32 -10.72
N LEU A 194 4.69 -8.20 -11.75
CA LEU A 194 4.55 -7.17 -12.77
C LEU A 194 3.18 -7.26 -13.47
N ARG A 195 2.64 -8.47 -13.70
CA ARG A 195 1.35 -8.64 -14.35
C ARG A 195 0.21 -8.04 -13.52
N PHE A 196 0.24 -8.23 -12.21
CA PHE A 196 -0.73 -7.60 -11.31
C PHE A 196 -0.54 -6.08 -11.27
N ALA A 197 0.70 -5.60 -11.09
CA ALA A 197 1.01 -4.17 -11.03
C ALA A 197 0.53 -3.42 -12.30
N ARG A 198 0.68 -4.02 -13.49
CA ARG A 198 0.20 -3.47 -14.77
C ARG A 198 -1.30 -3.21 -14.81
N LEU A 199 -2.08 -4.07 -14.17
CA LEU A 199 -3.55 -3.95 -14.17
C LEU A 199 -4.05 -2.77 -13.36
N ILE A 200 -3.28 -2.34 -12.34
CA ILE A 200 -3.79 -1.44 -11.30
C ILE A 200 -3.07 -0.10 -11.22
N SER A 201 -1.83 -0.01 -11.72
CA SER A 201 -0.95 1.14 -11.46
C SER A 201 -0.82 2.08 -12.65
N ASP A 202 -0.70 3.37 -12.37
CA ASP A 202 -0.41 4.43 -13.37
C ASP A 202 1.08 4.53 -13.65
N ARG A 203 1.88 4.45 -12.57
CA ARG A 203 3.32 4.60 -12.62
C ARG A 203 4.03 3.49 -11.87
N ALA A 204 5.28 3.24 -12.28
CA ALA A 204 6.18 2.30 -11.66
C ALA A 204 7.45 2.99 -11.17
N VAL A 205 7.90 2.59 -9.99
CA VAL A 205 9.22 2.91 -9.44
C VAL A 205 9.91 1.59 -9.17
N ILE A 206 10.98 1.28 -9.90
CA ILE A 206 11.74 0.06 -9.69
C ILE A 206 12.83 0.31 -8.67
N ILE A 207 12.84 -0.51 -7.61
CA ILE A 207 13.87 -0.50 -6.56
C ILE A 207 14.73 -1.76 -6.68
N GLU A 208 16.03 -1.57 -6.71
CA GLU A 208 17.02 -2.64 -6.64
C GLU A 208 18.11 -2.27 -5.64
N LYS A 209 18.40 -3.17 -4.71
CA LYS A 209 19.44 -2.97 -3.67
C LYS A 209 19.31 -1.59 -2.97
N GLY A 210 18.08 -1.23 -2.64
CA GLY A 210 17.75 0.01 -1.93
C GLY A 210 17.89 1.30 -2.75
N ARG A 211 17.99 1.23 -4.07
CA ARG A 211 18.10 2.39 -4.96
C ARG A 211 17.01 2.38 -6.02
N VAL A 212 16.51 3.55 -6.37
CA VAL A 212 15.62 3.69 -7.53
C VAL A 212 16.44 3.51 -8.81
N ARG A 213 16.02 2.58 -9.66
CA ARG A 213 16.63 2.30 -10.97
C ARG A 213 15.80 2.83 -12.12
N TYR A 214 14.51 2.94 -11.91
CA TYR A 214 13.57 3.47 -12.89
C TYR A 214 12.40 4.14 -12.18
N ALA A 215 11.90 5.21 -12.77
CA ALA A 215 10.64 5.84 -12.38
C ALA A 215 9.99 6.43 -13.64
N GLY A 216 8.78 6.00 -13.97
CA GLY A 216 8.04 6.42 -15.15
C GLY A 216 6.62 5.90 -15.15
N THR A 217 5.88 6.14 -16.22
CA THR A 217 4.55 5.58 -16.39
C THR A 217 4.61 4.06 -16.61
N MET A 218 3.54 3.36 -16.29
CA MET A 218 3.45 1.91 -16.55
C MET A 218 3.55 1.63 -18.06
N ALA A 219 2.98 2.49 -18.90
CA ALA A 219 3.06 2.37 -20.35
C ALA A 219 4.51 2.51 -20.88
N GLU A 220 5.28 3.46 -20.37
CA GLU A 220 6.71 3.61 -20.72
C GLU A 220 7.53 2.39 -20.28
N LEU A 221 7.24 1.84 -19.09
CA LEU A 221 7.90 0.61 -18.63
C LEU A 221 7.57 -0.57 -19.54
N GLU A 222 6.33 -0.70 -19.99
CA GLU A 222 5.93 -1.74 -20.93
C GLU A 222 6.62 -1.64 -22.29
N ALA A 223 6.80 -0.43 -22.76
CA ALA A 223 7.48 -0.15 -24.04
C ALA A 223 9.00 -0.38 -23.95
N ASN A 224 9.57 -0.61 -22.74
CA ASN A 224 11.01 -0.78 -22.56
C ASN A 224 11.37 -2.17 -22.02
N PRO A 225 11.54 -3.18 -22.91
CA PRO A 225 11.91 -4.54 -22.50
C PRO A 225 13.26 -4.61 -21.77
N GLU A 226 14.23 -3.78 -22.13
CA GLU A 226 15.57 -3.79 -21.52
C GLU A 226 15.51 -3.51 -20.01
N ILE A 227 14.70 -2.54 -19.59
CA ILE A 227 14.51 -2.23 -18.17
C ILE A 227 13.78 -3.36 -17.45
N ARG A 228 12.74 -3.93 -18.08
CA ARG A 228 11.99 -5.05 -17.49
C ARG A 228 12.89 -6.27 -17.30
N ASP A 229 13.67 -6.63 -18.30
CA ASP A 229 14.55 -7.81 -18.27
C ASP A 229 15.70 -7.61 -17.29
N ALA A 230 16.25 -6.40 -17.21
CA ALA A 230 17.34 -6.09 -16.28
C ALA A 230 16.94 -6.17 -14.79
N TYR A 231 15.72 -5.74 -14.44
CA TYR A 231 15.34 -5.54 -13.03
C TYR A 231 14.16 -6.38 -12.55
N LEU A 232 13.31 -6.89 -13.45
CA LEU A 232 12.07 -7.58 -13.12
C LEU A 232 11.97 -9.01 -13.69
N ALA A 233 12.88 -9.41 -14.60
CA ALA A 233 12.90 -10.78 -15.10
C ALA A 233 13.29 -11.76 -13.98
N VAL A 234 12.54 -12.88 -13.92
CA VAL A 234 12.76 -14.02 -13.01
C VAL A 234 13.58 -15.07 -13.72
#